data_2be8eabda922a49db36c8fbb1f1152d6
#
_entry.id   2be8eabda922a49db36c8fbb1f1152d6
#
_cell.length_a   1.000
_cell.length_b   1.000
_cell.length_c   1.000
_cell.angle_alpha   90.00
_cell.angle_beta   90.00
_cell.angle_gamma   90.00
#
_symmetry.space_group_name_H-M   'P 1'
#
loop_
_entity.id
_entity.type
_entity.pdbx_description
1 polymer ?
#
loop_
_entity_poly.entity_id
_entity_poly.type
_entity_poly.pdbx_seq_one_letter_code
_entity_poly.pdbx_strand_id
1 'polypeptide(L)'
;MNGFLSFLLSCVIFILPAAHRWGLPQETVSATTNSRARVPVILELFTSEGCSSCPPADALLARLEEEQPVAGAEIIALEEHVDYWDHQGWVDPFSSGQWTQRQEDYASGFGTRSVYTPELVVNGRSGFVGSHEGDAFRAITGAAAQPRTPIFLTLLKSEKRDHAHLKVEVGKLNGGQSGEVVEVWLAITEKALHSAVLGGENSGHDLHHAAVVRRLHKAGTADSKGAAAFTGESDLKFDPGWKRANLRVVAFVQERRSRHILGAASAGVEP
;
A
#
# COMPACT_ATOMS: atom_id res chain seq x y z
N MET A 1 60.22 -82.62 8.48
CA MET A 1 60.24 -82.29 7.04
C MET A 1 58.77 -81.88 6.78
N ASN A 2 58.53 -80.78 6.13
CA ASN A 2 57.36 -80.14 5.74
C ASN A 2 56.69 -79.17 6.78
N GLY A 3 57.13 -77.92 6.69
CA GLY A 3 56.48 -76.82 7.39
C GLY A 3 55.20 -76.32 6.61
N PHE A 4 54.14 -76.09 7.35
CA PHE A 4 52.99 -75.38 6.81
C PHE A 4 52.97 -73.96 7.37
N LEU A 5 53.11 -73.02 6.48
CA LEU A 5 53.06 -71.58 6.75
C LEU A 5 51.60 -71.13 6.70
N SER A 6 51.01 -70.77 7.84
CA SER A 6 49.63 -70.23 7.93
C SER A 6 49.68 -68.73 7.76
N PHE A 7 49.10 -68.22 6.66
CA PHE A 7 48.86 -66.80 6.43
C PHE A 7 47.59 -66.41 7.13
N LEU A 8 47.69 -65.54 8.17
CA LEU A 8 46.59 -64.88 8.79
C LEU A 8 46.27 -63.61 7.97
N LEU A 9 45.08 -63.62 7.35
CA LEU A 9 44.55 -62.47 6.62
C LEU A 9 43.86 -61.52 7.60
N SER A 10 44.51 -60.40 7.90
CA SER A 10 43.99 -59.38 8.79
C SER A 10 43.00 -58.47 8.04
N CYS A 11 41.72 -58.64 8.27
CA CYS A 11 40.67 -57.76 7.72
C CYS A 11 40.65 -56.42 8.49
N VAL A 12 41.18 -55.38 7.87
CA VAL A 12 41.06 -53.99 8.38
C VAL A 12 39.70 -53.44 7.96
N ILE A 13 38.77 -53.30 8.92
CA ILE A 13 37.50 -52.64 8.70
C ILE A 13 37.72 -51.12 8.80
N PHE A 14 37.68 -50.45 7.65
CA PHE A 14 37.62 -48.97 7.61
C PHE A 14 36.22 -48.50 8.02
N ILE A 15 36.10 -47.99 9.24
CA ILE A 15 34.92 -47.26 9.70
C ILE A 15 35.04 -45.84 9.18
N LEU A 16 34.26 -45.49 8.13
CA LEU A 16 34.09 -44.12 7.68
C LEU A 16 33.25 -43.34 8.70
N PRO A 17 33.68 -42.16 9.19
CA PRO A 17 32.84 -41.32 10.04
C PRO A 17 31.71 -40.72 9.22
N ALA A 18 30.48 -40.95 9.69
CA ALA A 18 29.30 -40.28 9.16
C ALA A 18 29.46 -38.76 9.36
N ALA A 19 29.65 -38.03 8.25
CA ALA A 19 29.63 -36.56 8.26
C ALA A 19 28.25 -36.06 8.60
N HIS A 20 28.06 -35.64 9.85
CA HIS A 20 26.91 -34.86 10.26
C HIS A 20 26.97 -33.52 9.52
N ARG A 21 26.11 -33.36 8.50
CA ARG A 21 25.83 -32.05 7.92
C ARG A 21 25.16 -31.20 8.96
N TRP A 22 25.90 -30.36 9.62
CA TRP A 22 25.38 -29.24 10.39
C TRP A 22 24.74 -28.31 9.39
N GLY A 23 23.39 -28.23 9.42
CA GLY A 23 22.67 -27.20 8.70
C GLY A 23 23.14 -25.84 9.21
N LEU A 24 23.75 -25.06 8.34
CA LEU A 24 24.07 -23.66 8.63
C LEU A 24 22.74 -22.94 8.88
N PRO A 25 22.63 -22.14 9.95
CA PRO A 25 21.47 -21.29 10.11
C PRO A 25 21.40 -20.36 8.91
N GLN A 26 20.24 -20.35 8.26
CA GLN A 26 19.93 -19.39 7.21
C GLN A 26 19.92 -18.01 7.87
N GLU A 27 20.97 -17.23 7.67
CA GLU A 27 21.01 -15.84 8.09
C GLU A 27 19.90 -15.08 7.34
N THR A 28 18.84 -14.79 8.05
CA THR A 28 17.89 -13.76 7.63
C THR A 28 18.64 -12.43 7.73
N VAL A 29 19.09 -11.93 6.59
CA VAL A 29 19.67 -10.59 6.49
C VAL A 29 18.55 -9.59 6.75
N SER A 30 18.28 -9.28 8.02
CA SER A 30 17.55 -8.09 8.41
C SER A 30 18.46 -6.89 8.09
N ALA A 31 18.26 -6.27 6.95
CA ALA A 31 18.85 -4.99 6.65
C ALA A 31 18.26 -3.93 7.58
N THR A 32 18.83 -3.82 8.78
CA THR A 32 18.58 -2.68 9.66
C THR A 32 19.34 -1.49 9.09
N THR A 33 18.78 -0.83 8.09
CA THR A 33 19.21 0.52 7.75
C THR A 33 18.77 1.43 8.89
N ASN A 34 19.73 1.99 9.61
CA ASN A 34 19.55 2.97 10.68
C ASN A 34 19.24 4.36 10.08
N SER A 35 18.34 4.42 9.12
CA SER A 35 17.62 5.59 8.64
C SER A 35 16.48 5.79 9.62
N ARG A 36 16.35 6.98 10.20
CA ARG A 36 15.18 7.39 10.98
C ARG A 36 13.96 6.93 10.18
N ALA A 37 13.20 5.95 10.70
CA ALA A 37 12.10 5.35 9.96
C ALA A 37 11.17 6.47 9.47
N ARG A 38 10.96 6.53 8.15
CA ARG A 38 10.06 7.50 7.55
C ARG A 38 8.65 7.28 8.07
N VAL A 39 7.91 8.36 8.24
CA VAL A 39 6.52 8.31 8.71
C VAL A 39 5.59 8.15 7.50
N PRO A 40 4.79 7.07 7.42
CA PRO A 40 3.84 6.88 6.34
C PRO A 40 2.80 8.01 6.29
N VAL A 41 2.60 8.57 5.11
CA VAL A 41 1.63 9.64 4.81
C VAL A 41 0.82 9.21 3.59
N ILE A 42 -0.49 9.00 3.79
CA ILE A 42 -1.41 8.67 2.69
C ILE A 42 -1.80 9.95 1.95
N LEU A 43 -1.69 9.90 0.63
CA LEU A 43 -2.19 10.90 -0.30
C LEU A 43 -3.30 10.27 -1.13
N GLU A 44 -4.53 10.75 -0.98
CA GLU A 44 -5.67 10.33 -1.79
C GLU A 44 -5.98 11.43 -2.79
N LEU A 45 -5.81 11.14 -4.08
CA LEU A 45 -6.12 12.06 -5.16
C LEU A 45 -7.42 11.63 -5.83
N PHE A 46 -8.46 12.44 -5.69
CA PHE A 46 -9.71 12.30 -6.44
C PHE A 46 -9.55 12.98 -7.79
N THR A 47 -9.57 12.18 -8.86
CA THR A 47 -9.25 12.57 -10.23
C THR A 47 -10.22 11.95 -11.23
N SER A 48 -10.12 12.27 -12.50
CA SER A 48 -10.79 11.60 -13.61
C SER A 48 -10.11 11.90 -14.92
N GLU A 49 -10.06 10.92 -15.83
CA GLU A 49 -9.61 11.13 -17.21
C GLU A 49 -10.52 12.08 -18.00
N GLY A 50 -11.78 12.28 -17.57
CA GLY A 50 -12.71 13.23 -18.16
C GLY A 50 -12.47 14.69 -17.76
N CYS A 51 -11.64 14.97 -16.77
CA CYS A 51 -11.41 16.27 -16.17
C CYS A 51 -10.14 16.93 -16.74
N SER A 52 -10.25 18.02 -17.49
CA SER A 52 -9.09 18.68 -18.16
C SER A 52 -8.11 19.35 -17.18
N SER A 53 -8.53 19.65 -15.97
CA SER A 53 -7.66 20.20 -14.91
C SER A 53 -6.95 19.15 -14.06
N CYS A 54 -7.24 17.85 -14.27
CA CYS A 54 -6.71 16.76 -13.47
C CYS A 54 -5.27 16.32 -13.84
N PRO A 55 -4.84 16.27 -15.10
CA PRO A 55 -3.53 15.73 -15.45
C PRO A 55 -2.33 16.39 -14.74
N PRO A 56 -2.30 17.70 -14.44
CA PRO A 56 -1.23 18.28 -13.64
C PRO A 56 -1.17 17.75 -12.20
N ALA A 57 -2.32 17.36 -11.60
CA ALA A 57 -2.37 16.78 -10.26
C ALA A 57 -1.93 15.31 -10.27
N ASP A 58 -2.32 14.54 -11.31
CA ASP A 58 -1.89 13.16 -11.51
C ASP A 58 -0.35 13.11 -11.65
N ALA A 59 0.22 14.02 -12.45
CA ALA A 59 1.68 14.15 -12.61
C ALA A 59 2.38 14.54 -11.30
N LEU A 60 1.78 15.42 -10.48
CA LEU A 60 2.32 15.79 -9.19
C LEU A 60 2.29 14.60 -8.21
N LEU A 61 1.19 13.85 -8.16
CA LEU A 61 1.06 12.67 -7.32
C LEU A 61 2.13 11.61 -7.67
N ALA A 62 2.31 11.34 -8.98
CA ALA A 62 3.32 10.43 -9.49
C ALA A 62 4.72 10.83 -9.04
N ARG A 63 5.08 12.10 -9.20
CA ARG A 63 6.38 12.63 -8.78
C ARG A 63 6.59 12.56 -7.27
N LEU A 64 5.57 12.92 -6.48
CA LEU A 64 5.65 12.84 -5.02
C LEU A 64 5.88 11.41 -4.53
N GLU A 65 5.20 10.43 -5.12
CA GLU A 65 5.37 9.01 -4.75
C GLU A 65 6.74 8.46 -5.21
N GLU A 66 7.20 8.78 -6.41
CA GLU A 66 8.45 8.27 -6.95
C GLU A 66 9.67 8.91 -6.26
N GLU A 67 9.71 10.24 -6.17
CA GLU A 67 10.86 10.98 -5.68
C GLU A 67 10.93 11.06 -4.16
N GLN A 68 9.80 10.87 -3.45
CA GLN A 68 9.75 10.96 -2.00
C GLN A 68 10.42 12.24 -1.44
N PRO A 69 10.07 13.44 -1.92
CA PRO A 69 10.89 14.63 -1.73
C PRO A 69 10.79 15.23 -0.32
N VAL A 70 9.83 14.81 0.52
CA VAL A 70 9.65 15.35 1.87
C VAL A 70 10.45 14.54 2.87
N ALA A 71 11.43 15.18 3.50
CA ALA A 71 12.27 14.52 4.50
C ALA A 71 11.44 13.99 5.69
N GLY A 72 11.67 12.73 6.05
CA GLY A 72 10.96 12.06 7.15
C GLY A 72 9.58 11.52 6.83
N ALA A 73 9.02 11.80 5.65
CA ALA A 73 7.77 11.22 5.18
C ALA A 73 8.02 10.03 4.25
N GLU A 74 7.23 8.97 4.37
CA GLU A 74 7.03 7.93 3.37
C GLU A 74 5.68 8.19 2.70
N ILE A 75 5.71 8.69 1.48
CA ILE A 75 4.50 9.03 0.72
C ILE A 75 3.93 7.76 0.13
N ILE A 76 2.65 7.51 0.39
CA ILE A 76 1.87 6.40 -0.15
C ILE A 76 0.69 6.99 -0.90
N ALA A 77 0.71 6.89 -2.24
CA ALA A 77 -0.32 7.44 -3.10
C ALA A 77 -1.48 6.46 -3.29
N LEU A 78 -2.68 7.01 -3.33
CA LEU A 78 -3.94 6.37 -3.71
C LEU A 78 -4.60 7.29 -4.74
N GLU A 79 -4.71 6.85 -5.98
CA GLU A 79 -5.33 7.59 -7.07
C GLU A 79 -6.72 7.02 -7.32
N GLU A 80 -7.75 7.82 -7.03
CA GLU A 80 -9.15 7.42 -6.96
C GLU A 80 -9.94 8.15 -8.04
N HIS A 81 -10.34 7.43 -9.09
CA HIS A 81 -11.02 7.99 -10.25
C HIS A 81 -12.55 8.05 -10.01
N VAL A 82 -13.07 9.26 -9.88
CA VAL A 82 -14.50 9.51 -9.65
C VAL A 82 -15.32 9.34 -10.92
N ASP A 83 -16.58 8.91 -10.80
CA ASP A 83 -17.44 8.57 -11.94
C ASP A 83 -18.36 9.71 -12.41
N TYR A 84 -18.43 10.84 -11.71
CA TYR A 84 -19.33 11.92 -12.09
C TYR A 84 -18.89 12.71 -13.34
N TRP A 85 -17.69 12.41 -13.89
CA TRP A 85 -17.22 12.93 -15.17
C TRP A 85 -17.60 12.05 -16.37
N ASP A 86 -17.99 10.80 -16.17
CA ASP A 86 -18.20 9.80 -17.22
C ASP A 86 -19.30 10.18 -18.23
N HIS A 87 -20.14 11.18 -17.90
CA HIS A 87 -21.20 11.68 -18.78
C HIS A 87 -20.75 12.72 -19.80
N GLN A 88 -19.46 13.10 -19.82
CA GLN A 88 -18.93 14.20 -20.64
C GLN A 88 -18.15 13.72 -21.89
N GLY A 89 -18.58 12.59 -22.46
CA GLY A 89 -18.03 12.07 -23.72
C GLY A 89 -16.87 11.11 -23.60
N TRP A 90 -16.44 10.78 -22.37
CA TRP A 90 -15.46 9.74 -22.05
C TRP A 90 -15.86 9.01 -20.76
N VAL A 91 -15.83 7.70 -20.82
CA VAL A 91 -16.00 6.87 -19.61
C VAL A 91 -14.60 6.45 -19.16
N ASP A 92 -14.19 6.90 -18.01
CA ASP A 92 -12.90 6.58 -17.42
C ASP A 92 -12.84 5.09 -17.03
N PRO A 93 -11.91 4.29 -17.58
CA PRO A 93 -11.86 2.85 -17.30
C PRO A 93 -11.51 2.50 -15.84
N PHE A 94 -11.09 3.48 -15.06
CA PHE A 94 -10.74 3.32 -13.65
C PHE A 94 -11.78 3.92 -12.70
N SER A 95 -12.80 4.60 -13.24
CA SER A 95 -13.83 5.28 -12.44
C SER A 95 -14.70 4.31 -11.65
N SER A 96 -15.17 4.78 -10.52
CA SER A 96 -16.13 4.05 -9.71
C SER A 96 -16.91 4.98 -8.80
N GLY A 97 -18.22 4.73 -8.66
CA GLY A 97 -19.06 5.39 -7.66
C GLY A 97 -18.58 5.20 -6.22
N GLN A 98 -17.74 4.18 -5.94
CA GLN A 98 -17.10 4.02 -4.64
C GLN A 98 -16.15 5.19 -4.33
N TRP A 99 -15.42 5.69 -5.32
CA TRP A 99 -14.50 6.81 -5.15
C TRP A 99 -15.23 8.14 -4.99
N THR A 100 -16.31 8.34 -5.75
CA THR A 100 -17.22 9.48 -5.56
C THR A 100 -17.79 9.49 -4.15
N GLN A 101 -18.30 8.37 -3.66
CA GLN A 101 -18.83 8.27 -2.30
C GLN A 101 -17.74 8.53 -1.24
N ARG A 102 -16.51 8.01 -1.46
CA ARG A 102 -15.40 8.26 -0.54
C ARG A 102 -15.02 9.74 -0.47
N GLN A 103 -15.03 10.43 -1.60
CA GLN A 103 -14.82 11.88 -1.67
C GLN A 103 -15.93 12.66 -0.95
N GLU A 104 -17.20 12.28 -1.15
CA GLU A 104 -18.35 12.87 -0.43
C GLU A 104 -18.25 12.67 1.09
N ASP A 105 -17.78 11.51 1.51
CA ASP A 105 -17.51 11.23 2.91
C ASP A 105 -16.43 12.17 3.48
N TYR A 106 -15.38 12.49 2.71
CA TYR A 106 -14.38 13.49 3.09
C TYR A 106 -14.98 14.88 3.15
N ALA A 107 -15.73 15.28 2.13
CA ALA A 107 -16.44 16.57 2.10
C ALA A 107 -17.33 16.75 3.35
N SER A 108 -18.07 15.70 3.71
CA SER A 108 -18.88 15.68 4.95
C SER A 108 -18.02 15.84 6.20
N GLY A 109 -16.90 15.11 6.29
CA GLY A 109 -15.94 15.20 7.42
C GLY A 109 -15.32 16.59 7.56
N PHE A 110 -15.08 17.28 6.44
CA PHE A 110 -14.56 18.65 6.39
C PHE A 110 -15.63 19.73 6.58
N GLY A 111 -16.92 19.34 6.67
CA GLY A 111 -18.03 20.28 6.80
C GLY A 111 -18.36 21.03 5.51
N THR A 112 -17.94 20.50 4.36
CA THR A 112 -18.29 21.03 3.03
C THR A 112 -19.41 20.20 2.41
N ARG A 113 -20.07 20.76 1.37
CA ARG A 113 -21.16 20.07 0.65
C ARG A 113 -20.86 19.84 -0.83
N SER A 114 -19.71 20.30 -1.28
CA SER A 114 -19.29 20.18 -2.67
C SER A 114 -18.03 19.33 -2.78
N VAL A 115 -18.00 18.50 -3.80
CA VAL A 115 -16.83 17.75 -4.26
C VAL A 115 -16.33 18.39 -5.55
N TYR A 116 -15.05 18.22 -5.84
CA TYR A 116 -14.42 18.76 -7.06
C TYR A 116 -13.20 17.93 -7.42
N THR A 117 -12.78 18.00 -8.68
CA THR A 117 -11.51 17.41 -9.13
C THR A 117 -10.63 18.48 -9.79
N PRO A 118 -9.31 18.32 -9.67
CA PRO A 118 -8.59 17.35 -8.82
C PRO A 118 -8.59 17.78 -7.35
N GLU A 119 -8.92 16.88 -6.43
CA GLU A 119 -8.81 17.12 -4.99
C GLU A 119 -7.78 16.17 -4.39
N LEU A 120 -6.76 16.72 -3.70
CA LEU A 120 -5.77 15.94 -2.94
C LEU A 120 -6.09 16.02 -1.45
N VAL A 121 -6.28 14.85 -0.84
CA VAL A 121 -6.50 14.71 0.60
C VAL A 121 -5.27 14.08 1.24
N VAL A 122 -4.72 14.72 2.29
CA VAL A 122 -3.53 14.24 2.99
C VAL A 122 -3.92 13.71 4.37
N ASN A 123 -3.70 12.41 4.59
CA ASN A 123 -4.04 11.67 5.82
C ASN A 123 -5.46 11.94 6.32
N GLY A 124 -6.43 12.18 5.42
CA GLY A 124 -7.80 12.46 5.78
C GLY A 124 -8.02 13.74 6.60
N ARG A 125 -7.06 14.67 6.64
CA ARG A 125 -7.11 15.86 7.49
C ARG A 125 -7.39 17.15 6.73
N SER A 126 -6.98 17.24 5.49
CA SER A 126 -7.14 18.43 4.65
C SER A 126 -7.27 18.04 3.19
N GLY A 127 -8.24 18.65 2.51
CA GLY A 127 -8.42 18.57 1.06
C GLY A 127 -8.13 19.92 0.42
N PHE A 128 -7.49 19.92 -0.74
CA PHE A 128 -7.16 21.11 -1.54
C PHE A 128 -6.98 20.73 -3.00
N VAL A 129 -6.87 21.74 -3.88
CA VAL A 129 -6.67 21.52 -5.33
C VAL A 129 -5.38 20.71 -5.54
N GLY A 130 -5.52 19.53 -6.12
CA GLY A 130 -4.46 18.51 -6.20
C GLY A 130 -3.21 18.92 -6.95
N SER A 131 -3.30 19.92 -7.85
CA SER A 131 -2.15 20.47 -8.58
C SER A 131 -1.35 21.52 -7.80
N HIS A 132 -1.78 21.91 -6.60
CA HIS A 132 -1.09 22.91 -5.78
C HIS A 132 0.09 22.30 -4.99
N GLU A 133 1.25 22.21 -5.62
CA GLU A 133 2.46 21.61 -5.07
C GLU A 133 2.85 22.16 -3.68
N GLY A 134 2.79 23.47 -3.49
CA GLY A 134 3.15 24.11 -2.22
C GLY A 134 2.21 23.70 -1.07
N ASP A 135 0.92 23.49 -1.34
CA ASP A 135 -0.03 22.99 -0.37
C ASP A 135 0.24 21.53 -0.04
N ALA A 136 0.57 20.71 -1.04
CA ALA A 136 0.94 19.31 -0.88
C ALA A 136 2.17 19.17 0.04
N PHE A 137 3.25 19.91 -0.23
CA PHE A 137 4.47 19.86 0.60
C PHE A 137 4.21 20.28 2.06
N ARG A 138 3.41 21.34 2.28
CA ARG A 138 3.05 21.78 3.65
C ARG A 138 2.23 20.72 4.37
N ALA A 139 1.22 20.16 3.71
CA ALA A 139 0.35 19.15 4.29
C ALA A 139 1.11 17.85 4.62
N ILE A 140 1.97 17.36 3.71
CA ILE A 140 2.81 16.17 3.93
C ILE A 140 3.77 16.40 5.09
N THR A 141 4.46 17.54 5.13
CA THR A 141 5.38 17.89 6.23
C THR A 141 4.66 17.93 7.57
N GLY A 142 3.49 18.57 7.62
CA GLY A 142 2.65 18.62 8.82
C GLY A 142 2.16 17.23 9.23
N ALA A 143 1.79 16.41 8.27
CA ALA A 143 1.36 15.04 8.50
C ALA A 143 2.50 14.16 9.04
N ALA A 144 3.71 14.26 8.51
CA ALA A 144 4.86 13.48 8.96
C ALA A 144 5.32 13.83 10.40
N ALA A 145 4.96 15.01 10.89
CA ALA A 145 5.27 15.45 12.26
C ALA A 145 4.31 14.88 13.33
N GLN A 146 3.19 14.26 12.92
CA GLN A 146 2.18 13.76 13.84
C GLN A 146 2.53 12.35 14.37
N PRO A 147 2.11 12.01 15.60
CA PRO A 147 2.19 10.64 16.09
C PRO A 147 1.50 9.66 15.15
N ARG A 148 2.03 8.44 15.03
CA ARG A 148 1.47 7.40 14.17
C ARG A 148 1.19 6.11 14.92
N THR A 149 0.08 5.48 14.56
CA THR A 149 -0.24 4.12 14.94
C THR A 149 0.65 3.17 14.13
N PRO A 150 1.43 2.30 14.78
CA PRO A 150 2.24 1.31 14.07
C PRO A 150 1.35 0.30 13.34
N ILE A 151 1.65 0.03 12.08
CA ILE A 151 1.01 -1.03 11.29
C ILE A 151 2.11 -1.91 10.70
N PHE A 152 1.96 -3.21 10.86
CA PHE A 152 2.82 -4.23 10.28
C PHE A 152 2.03 -4.99 9.24
N LEU A 153 2.55 -4.98 8.02
CA LEU A 153 1.95 -5.62 6.86
C LEU A 153 2.92 -6.68 6.35
N THR A 154 2.47 -7.92 6.32
CA THR A 154 3.24 -9.04 5.79
C THR A 154 2.49 -9.69 4.64
N LEU A 155 3.11 -9.72 3.46
CA LEU A 155 2.63 -10.46 2.31
C LEU A 155 3.42 -11.75 2.19
N LEU A 156 2.71 -12.87 2.20
CA LEU A 156 3.29 -14.18 1.98
C LEU A 156 2.89 -14.68 0.59
N LYS A 157 3.82 -15.33 -0.08
CA LYS A 157 3.57 -15.93 -1.38
C LYS A 157 2.52 -17.03 -1.25
N SER A 158 1.54 -17.03 -2.16
CA SER A 158 0.58 -18.13 -2.32
C SER A 158 1.06 -19.08 -3.42
N GLU A 159 0.69 -20.35 -3.33
CA GLU A 159 0.90 -21.33 -4.40
C GLU A 159 0.11 -20.96 -5.67
N LYS A 160 -1.01 -20.25 -5.52
CA LYS A 160 -1.80 -19.74 -6.63
C LYS A 160 -1.22 -18.40 -7.11
N ARG A 161 -0.92 -18.33 -8.42
CA ARG A 161 -0.29 -17.14 -9.03
C ARG A 161 -1.11 -15.84 -8.89
N ASP A 162 -2.42 -15.97 -8.80
CA ASP A 162 -3.37 -14.84 -8.67
C ASP A 162 -3.75 -14.54 -7.21
N HIS A 163 -3.02 -15.09 -6.24
CA HIS A 163 -3.28 -14.87 -4.82
C HIS A 163 -2.02 -14.44 -4.05
N ALA A 164 -2.25 -13.81 -2.90
CA ALA A 164 -1.26 -13.61 -1.84
C ALA A 164 -1.95 -13.77 -0.49
N HIS A 165 -1.25 -14.30 0.49
CA HIS A 165 -1.72 -14.31 1.87
C HIS A 165 -1.23 -13.06 2.57
N LEU A 166 -2.16 -12.28 3.14
CA LEU A 166 -1.90 -11.04 3.85
C LEU A 166 -2.09 -11.23 5.34
N LYS A 167 -1.12 -10.77 6.13
CA LYS A 167 -1.27 -10.56 7.56
C LYS A 167 -1.11 -9.08 7.88
N VAL A 168 -2.05 -8.52 8.65
CA VAL A 168 -2.04 -7.13 9.13
C VAL A 168 -2.10 -7.13 10.64
N GLU A 169 -1.17 -6.43 11.26
CA GLU A 169 -1.16 -6.18 12.70
C GLU A 169 -1.15 -4.67 12.92
N VAL A 170 -2.09 -4.17 13.71
CA VAL A 170 -2.16 -2.77 14.14
C VAL A 170 -1.76 -2.70 15.60
N GLY A 171 -0.71 -1.98 15.92
CA GLY A 171 -0.27 -1.75 17.29
C GLY A 171 -1.21 -0.82 18.05
N LYS A 172 -0.78 -0.36 19.22
CA LYS A 172 -1.55 0.58 20.04
C LYS A 172 -1.89 1.84 19.24
N LEU A 173 -3.16 2.24 19.26
CA LEU A 173 -3.63 3.45 18.58
C LEU A 173 -2.97 4.70 19.19
N ASN A 174 -2.45 5.57 18.31
CA ASN A 174 -1.85 6.84 18.66
C ASN A 174 -2.53 7.98 17.90
N GLY A 175 -2.79 9.09 18.55
CA GLY A 175 -3.27 10.33 17.92
C GLY A 175 -4.76 10.35 17.54
N GLY A 176 -5.54 9.36 17.94
CA GLY A 176 -6.99 9.32 17.69
C GLY A 176 -7.80 10.18 18.66
N GLN A 177 -9.02 10.55 18.25
CA GLN A 177 -9.98 11.25 19.09
C GLN A 177 -10.70 10.28 20.04
N SER A 178 -10.91 10.70 21.29
CA SER A 178 -11.62 9.87 22.27
C SER A 178 -13.05 9.58 21.81
N GLY A 179 -13.45 8.31 21.84
CA GLY A 179 -14.80 7.86 21.45
C GLY A 179 -15.01 7.70 19.94
N GLU A 180 -13.99 7.91 19.10
CA GLU A 180 -14.06 7.58 17.69
C GLU A 180 -13.93 6.08 17.45
N VAL A 181 -14.68 5.58 16.48
CA VAL A 181 -14.51 4.23 15.95
C VAL A 181 -13.39 4.28 14.91
N VAL A 182 -12.35 3.47 15.12
CA VAL A 182 -11.23 3.37 14.19
C VAL A 182 -11.40 2.13 13.32
N GLU A 183 -11.39 2.32 12.01
CA GLU A 183 -11.56 1.27 11.02
C GLU A 183 -10.22 0.92 10.38
N VAL A 184 -10.03 -0.37 10.11
CA VAL A 184 -8.88 -0.89 9.38
C VAL A 184 -9.29 -1.06 7.93
N TRP A 185 -8.57 -0.41 7.03
CA TRP A 185 -8.81 -0.42 5.60
C TRP A 185 -7.67 -1.07 4.85
N LEU A 186 -8.00 -1.77 3.77
CA LEU A 186 -7.06 -2.39 2.84
C LEU A 186 -7.32 -1.87 1.44
N ALA A 187 -6.30 -1.32 0.80
CA ALA A 187 -6.31 -0.95 -0.61
C ALA A 187 -5.35 -1.83 -1.42
N ILE A 188 -5.70 -2.09 -2.66
CA ILE A 188 -4.79 -2.63 -3.67
C ILE A 188 -4.66 -1.55 -4.74
N THR A 189 -3.43 -1.10 -4.98
CA THR A 189 -3.12 -0.12 -6.03
C THR A 189 -2.32 -0.77 -7.15
N GLU A 190 -2.45 -0.23 -8.36
CA GLU A 190 -1.67 -0.63 -9.52
C GLU A 190 -0.98 0.60 -10.13
N LYS A 191 0.33 0.53 -10.27
CA LYS A 191 1.14 1.59 -10.88
C LYS A 191 1.35 1.39 -12.37
N ALA A 192 1.82 2.45 -13.02
CA ALA A 192 2.19 2.46 -14.43
C ALA A 192 1.04 2.01 -15.35
N LEU A 193 -0.16 2.50 -15.05
CA LEU A 193 -1.31 2.42 -15.93
C LEU A 193 -1.34 3.64 -16.85
N HIS A 194 -1.93 3.49 -18.02
CA HIS A 194 -2.14 4.60 -18.94
C HIS A 194 -3.36 4.34 -19.83
N SER A 195 -3.94 5.40 -20.36
CA SER A 195 -5.07 5.37 -21.27
C SER A 195 -4.89 6.35 -22.42
N ALA A 196 -5.09 5.88 -23.65
CA ALA A 196 -5.28 6.76 -24.79
C ALA A 196 -6.72 7.26 -24.77
N VAL A 197 -6.94 8.49 -24.33
CA VAL A 197 -8.27 9.09 -24.19
C VAL A 197 -8.84 9.48 -25.55
N LEU A 198 -9.96 8.89 -25.93
CA LEU A 198 -10.56 9.07 -27.27
C LEU A 198 -11.73 10.07 -27.29
N GLY A 199 -12.16 10.58 -26.14
CA GLY A 199 -13.29 11.50 -26.03
C GLY A 199 -13.20 12.40 -24.82
N GLY A 200 -14.20 13.28 -24.63
CA GLY A 200 -14.24 14.24 -23.52
C GLY A 200 -13.18 15.34 -23.63
N GLU A 201 -12.94 16.03 -22.52
CA GLU A 201 -12.05 17.21 -22.47
C GLU A 201 -10.57 16.88 -22.71
N ASN A 202 -10.13 15.65 -22.42
CA ASN A 202 -8.76 15.17 -22.60
C ASN A 202 -8.59 14.34 -23.89
N SER A 203 -9.51 14.46 -24.85
CA SER A 203 -9.44 13.71 -26.12
C SER A 203 -8.11 13.92 -26.83
N GLY A 204 -7.49 12.81 -27.28
CA GLY A 204 -6.22 12.79 -27.98
C GLY A 204 -4.97 12.76 -27.08
N HIS A 205 -5.14 12.76 -25.77
CA HIS A 205 -4.02 12.63 -24.83
C HIS A 205 -3.81 11.18 -24.38
N ASP A 206 -2.56 10.82 -24.11
CA ASP A 206 -2.18 9.58 -23.41
C ASP A 206 -1.92 9.95 -21.94
N LEU A 207 -2.84 9.56 -21.05
CA LEU A 207 -2.77 9.88 -19.62
C LEU A 207 -2.10 8.73 -18.86
N HIS A 208 -1.22 9.08 -17.92
CA HIS A 208 -0.45 8.15 -17.13
C HIS A 208 -0.81 8.27 -15.65
N HIS A 209 -0.94 7.11 -15.00
CA HIS A 209 -1.41 7.00 -13.62
C HIS A 209 -0.40 6.29 -12.73
N ALA A 210 -0.20 6.82 -11.50
CA ALA A 210 0.86 6.38 -10.61
C ALA A 210 0.44 5.22 -9.69
N ALA A 211 -0.76 5.29 -9.11
CA ALA A 211 -1.19 4.41 -8.04
C ALA A 211 -2.72 4.24 -8.02
N VAL A 212 -3.29 3.83 -9.18
CA VAL A 212 -4.74 3.66 -9.32
C VAL A 212 -5.26 2.65 -8.30
N VAL A 213 -6.24 3.06 -7.51
CA VAL A 213 -6.87 2.18 -6.53
C VAL A 213 -7.80 1.21 -7.26
N ARG A 214 -7.38 -0.06 -7.30
CA ARG A 214 -8.14 -1.15 -7.93
C ARG A 214 -9.17 -1.76 -7.00
N ARG A 215 -8.91 -1.70 -5.69
CA ARG A 215 -9.82 -2.21 -4.65
C ARG A 215 -9.55 -1.48 -3.34
N LEU A 216 -10.61 -1.13 -2.64
CA LEU A 216 -10.58 -0.61 -1.28
C LEU A 216 -11.71 -1.24 -0.49
N HIS A 217 -11.42 -1.79 0.69
CA HIS A 217 -12.44 -2.35 1.57
C HIS A 217 -12.05 -2.25 3.02
N LYS A 218 -13.05 -2.27 3.89
CA LYS A 218 -12.85 -2.32 5.33
C LYS A 218 -12.55 -3.76 5.77
N ALA A 219 -11.38 -3.97 6.37
CA ALA A 219 -10.95 -5.26 6.91
C ALA A 219 -11.49 -5.52 8.32
N GLY A 220 -11.77 -4.45 9.08
CA GLY A 220 -12.28 -4.58 10.43
C GLY A 220 -12.35 -3.28 11.21
N THR A 221 -12.45 -3.42 12.52
CA THR A 221 -12.47 -2.30 13.48
C THR A 221 -11.39 -2.52 14.52
N ALA A 222 -10.62 -1.48 14.80
CA ALA A 222 -9.55 -1.54 15.79
C ALA A 222 -10.10 -1.33 17.20
N ASP A 223 -9.61 -2.14 18.18
CA ASP A 223 -9.90 -1.96 19.59
C ASP A 223 -8.95 -0.93 20.20
N SER A 224 -9.49 0.15 20.75
CA SER A 224 -8.71 1.21 21.38
C SER A 224 -8.11 0.82 22.75
N LYS A 225 -8.53 -0.30 23.34
CA LYS A 225 -8.14 -0.71 24.69
C LYS A 225 -7.01 -1.75 24.71
N GLY A 226 -6.74 -2.41 23.58
CA GLY A 226 -5.76 -3.48 23.49
C GLY A 226 -4.32 -3.00 23.27
N ALA A 227 -3.33 -3.82 23.60
CA ALA A 227 -1.93 -3.60 23.23
C ALA A 227 -1.71 -3.75 21.73
N ALA A 228 -2.44 -4.68 21.09
CA ALA A 228 -2.64 -4.77 19.64
C ALA A 228 -4.09 -4.37 19.37
N ALA A 229 -4.29 -3.31 18.59
CA ALA A 229 -5.61 -2.79 18.30
C ALA A 229 -6.38 -3.67 17.28
N PHE A 230 -5.64 -4.38 16.42
CA PHE A 230 -6.21 -5.28 15.42
C PHE A 230 -5.17 -6.29 14.94
N THR A 231 -5.62 -7.50 14.69
CA THR A 231 -4.87 -8.53 13.93
C THR A 231 -5.84 -9.22 12.99
N GLY A 232 -5.47 -9.30 11.72
CA GLY A 232 -6.27 -9.95 10.68
C GLY A 232 -5.41 -10.63 9.63
N GLU A 233 -5.95 -11.69 9.06
CA GLU A 233 -5.37 -12.42 7.94
C GLU A 233 -6.40 -12.51 6.83
N SER A 234 -5.95 -12.44 5.58
CA SER A 234 -6.83 -12.49 4.41
C SER A 234 -6.09 -13.06 3.21
N ASP A 235 -6.79 -13.87 2.43
CA ASP A 235 -6.33 -14.26 1.11
C ASP A 235 -6.76 -13.21 0.09
N LEU A 236 -5.78 -12.52 -0.46
CA LEU A 236 -6.00 -11.55 -1.53
C LEU A 236 -6.02 -12.28 -2.87
N LYS A 237 -7.10 -12.10 -3.62
CA LYS A 237 -7.19 -12.51 -5.00
C LYS A 237 -7.01 -11.29 -5.90
N PHE A 238 -6.13 -11.39 -6.88
CA PHE A 238 -5.89 -10.36 -7.90
C PHE A 238 -6.63 -10.71 -9.18
N ASP A 239 -7.14 -9.71 -9.86
CA ASP A 239 -7.80 -9.93 -11.15
C ASP A 239 -6.76 -10.28 -12.24
N PRO A 240 -7.09 -11.17 -13.19
CA PRO A 240 -6.15 -11.64 -14.21
C PRO A 240 -5.58 -10.52 -15.10
N GLY A 241 -6.30 -9.40 -15.24
CA GLY A 241 -5.86 -8.24 -16.02
C GLY A 241 -4.84 -7.34 -15.33
N TRP A 242 -4.61 -7.53 -14.02
CA TRP A 242 -3.68 -6.70 -13.26
C TRP A 242 -2.25 -7.20 -13.39
N LYS A 243 -1.32 -6.27 -13.57
CA LYS A 243 0.12 -6.59 -13.64
C LYS A 243 0.69 -6.76 -12.23
N ARG A 244 0.86 -8.01 -11.79
CA ARG A 244 1.27 -8.34 -10.42
C ARG A 244 2.49 -7.53 -9.93
N ALA A 245 3.51 -7.37 -10.75
CA ALA A 245 4.72 -6.59 -10.42
C ALA A 245 4.45 -5.09 -10.19
N ASN A 246 3.28 -4.60 -10.62
CA ASN A 246 2.85 -3.22 -10.45
C ASN A 246 1.93 -3.05 -9.25
N LEU A 247 1.53 -4.15 -8.60
CA LEU A 247 0.60 -4.10 -7.47
C LEU A 247 1.29 -3.77 -6.17
N ARG A 248 0.60 -3.00 -5.35
CA ARG A 248 0.95 -2.71 -3.96
C ARG A 248 -0.29 -2.92 -3.09
N VAL A 249 -0.11 -3.50 -1.92
CA VAL A 249 -1.12 -3.54 -0.88
C VAL A 249 -0.82 -2.44 0.13
N VAL A 250 -1.84 -1.68 0.48
CA VAL A 250 -1.78 -0.60 1.48
C VAL A 250 -2.76 -0.92 2.59
N ALA A 251 -2.29 -0.93 3.83
CA ALA A 251 -3.13 -1.00 5.02
C ALA A 251 -3.10 0.33 5.75
N PHE A 252 -4.24 0.83 6.18
CA PHE A 252 -4.30 2.04 7.00
C PHE A 252 -5.44 1.98 8.02
N VAL A 253 -5.32 2.76 9.08
CA VAL A 253 -6.35 2.91 10.10
C VAL A 253 -6.91 4.31 10.07
N GLN A 254 -8.24 4.41 10.01
CA GLN A 254 -8.97 5.66 9.79
C GLN A 254 -10.10 5.81 10.80
N GLU A 255 -10.22 6.97 11.40
CA GLU A 255 -11.39 7.34 12.19
C GLU A 255 -12.63 7.45 11.31
N ARG A 256 -13.75 6.88 11.76
CA ARG A 256 -14.96 6.79 10.94
C ARG A 256 -15.58 8.14 10.62
N ARG A 257 -15.71 9.04 11.60
CA ARG A 257 -16.37 10.33 11.42
C ARG A 257 -15.44 11.44 10.98
N SER A 258 -14.31 11.58 11.66
CA SER A 258 -13.33 12.62 11.34
C SER A 258 -12.57 12.35 10.05
N ARG A 259 -12.57 11.09 9.59
CA ARG A 259 -11.79 10.58 8.44
C ARG A 259 -10.27 10.69 8.61
N HIS A 260 -9.77 11.06 9.79
CA HIS A 260 -8.34 11.15 10.03
C HIS A 260 -7.68 9.77 9.94
N ILE A 261 -6.61 9.67 9.14
CA ILE A 261 -5.78 8.48 9.06
C ILE A 261 -4.71 8.55 10.14
N LEU A 262 -4.69 7.55 11.02
CA LEU A 262 -3.83 7.50 12.21
C LEU A 262 -2.52 6.74 11.95
N GLY A 263 -2.46 5.93 10.91
CA GLY A 263 -1.28 5.17 10.53
C GLY A 263 -1.50 4.40 9.24
N ALA A 264 -0.41 4.08 8.56
CA ALA A 264 -0.43 3.30 7.32
C ALA A 264 0.82 2.44 7.18
N ALA A 265 0.75 1.43 6.33
CA ALA A 265 1.87 0.66 5.84
C ALA A 265 1.59 0.18 4.42
N SER A 266 2.63 -0.01 3.62
CA SER A 266 2.48 -0.56 2.28
C SER A 266 3.51 -1.65 1.98
N ALA A 267 3.15 -2.59 1.10
CA ALA A 267 4.04 -3.62 0.61
C ALA A 267 3.79 -3.90 -0.86
N GLY A 268 4.85 -4.00 -1.66
CA GLY A 268 4.77 -4.44 -3.05
C GLY A 268 4.39 -5.92 -3.13
N VAL A 269 3.62 -6.29 -4.13
CA VAL A 269 3.30 -7.69 -4.40
C VAL A 269 4.44 -8.29 -5.23
N GLU A 270 5.09 -9.32 -4.70
CA GLU A 270 6.14 -10.01 -5.44
C GLU A 270 5.59 -10.66 -6.73
N PRO A 271 6.35 -10.63 -7.83
CA PRO A 271 5.98 -11.21 -9.12
C PRO A 271 5.64 -12.69 -9.09
#